data_19cb654cfaa7725bd6171a642fe496c3
#
_entry.id   19cb654cfaa7725bd6171a642fe496c3
#
_cell.length_a   1.000
_cell.length_b   1.000
_cell.length_c   1.000
_cell.angle_alpha   90.00
_cell.angle_beta   90.00
_cell.angle_gamma   90.00
#
_symmetry.space_group_name_H-M   'P 1'
#
loop_
_entity.id
_entity.type
_entity.pdbx_description
1 polymer ?
#
loop_
_entity_poly.entity_id
_entity_poly.type
_entity_poly.pdbx_seq_one_letter_code
_entity_poly.pdbx_strand_id
1 'polypeptide(L)' 'MGRFEEVKNLIMSLEGDFDKFYDKKNQAAGTRVRKGMQELKTMAQDIRSELQNMKNSEGE' A
#
# COMPACT_ATOMS: atom_id res chain seq x y z
N MET A 1 -10.54 4.12 -12.11
CA MET A 1 -10.15 3.61 -10.85
C MET A 1 -9.66 2.22 -10.95
N GLY A 2 -8.42 2.01 -11.05
CA GLY A 2 -7.83 0.71 -11.07
C GLY A 2 -7.10 0.43 -9.79
N ARG A 3 -6.66 -0.80 -9.65
CA ARG A 3 -5.87 -1.19 -8.50
C ARG A 3 -4.58 -0.40 -8.43
N PHE A 4 -3.97 -0.12 -9.57
CA PHE A 4 -2.73 0.64 -9.58
C PHE A 4 -2.94 2.01 -8.96
N GLU A 5 -4.05 2.66 -9.29
CA GLU A 5 -4.33 3.98 -8.74
C GLU A 5 -4.55 3.93 -7.24
N GLU A 6 -5.20 2.87 -6.76
CA GLU A 6 -5.41 2.71 -5.33
C GLU A 6 -4.07 2.60 -4.61
N VAL A 7 -3.17 1.77 -5.13
CA VAL A 7 -1.85 1.61 -4.54
C VAL A 7 -1.08 2.92 -4.59
N LYS A 8 -1.10 3.57 -5.74
CA LYS A 8 -0.39 4.83 -5.93
C LYS A 8 -0.89 5.88 -4.94
N ASN A 9 -2.21 6.02 -4.82
CA ASN A 9 -2.77 7.02 -3.92
C ASN A 9 -2.41 6.74 -2.47
N LEU A 10 -2.43 5.49 -2.08
CA LEU A 10 -2.04 5.13 -0.71
C LEU A 10 -0.58 5.50 -0.47
N ILE A 11 0.29 5.13 -1.38
CA ILE A 11 1.72 5.42 -1.22
C ILE A 11 1.95 6.93 -1.18
N MET A 12 1.32 7.67 -2.08
CA MET A 12 1.51 9.12 -2.11
C MET A 12 0.98 9.79 -0.85
N SER A 13 -0.07 9.23 -0.26
CA SER A 13 -0.61 9.80 0.97
C SER A 13 0.35 9.63 2.15
N LEU A 14 1.32 8.74 2.02
CA LEU A 14 2.28 8.48 3.10
C LEU A 14 3.58 9.25 2.92
N GLU A 15 3.76 9.94 1.82
CA GLU A 15 5.03 10.58 1.51
C GLU A 15 5.46 11.55 2.61
N GLY A 16 4.53 12.41 3.04
CA GLY A 16 4.83 13.38 4.07
C GLY A 16 5.20 12.75 5.39
N ASP A 17 4.54 11.65 5.73
CA ASP A 17 4.81 10.95 6.98
C ASP A 17 6.16 10.24 6.92
N PHE A 18 6.54 9.71 5.76
CA PHE A 18 7.87 9.15 5.60
C PHE A 18 8.94 10.19 5.86
N ASP A 19 8.77 11.38 5.26
CA ASP A 19 9.74 12.46 5.45
C ASP A 19 9.82 12.87 6.91
N LYS A 20 8.68 13.02 7.57
CA LYS A 20 8.66 13.46 8.96
C LYS A 20 9.29 12.42 9.86
N PHE A 21 9.09 11.16 9.59
CA PHE A 21 9.66 10.11 10.43
C PHE A 21 11.17 10.00 10.23
N TYR A 22 11.62 9.90 8.98
CA TYR A 22 13.04 9.68 8.72
C TYR A 22 13.88 10.92 8.94
N ASP A 23 13.37 12.10 8.57
CA ASP A 23 14.14 13.33 8.71
C ASP A 23 14.03 13.93 10.09
N LYS A 24 12.84 13.93 10.67
CA LYS A 24 12.57 14.62 11.91
C LYS A 24 12.30 13.68 13.09
N LYS A 25 12.31 12.39 12.81
CA LYS A 25 12.07 11.36 13.83
C LYS A 25 10.77 11.58 14.57
N ASN A 26 9.76 12.00 13.83
CA ASN A 26 8.43 12.26 14.38
C ASN A 26 7.75 10.91 14.64
N GLN A 27 7.46 10.63 15.91
CA GLN A 27 6.91 9.33 16.29
C GLN A 27 5.49 9.13 15.78
N ALA A 28 4.71 10.20 15.80
CA ALA A 28 3.34 10.10 15.29
C ALA A 28 3.34 9.76 13.80
N ALA A 29 4.27 10.35 13.06
CA ALA A 29 4.40 10.04 11.64
C ALA A 29 4.79 8.58 11.45
N GLY A 30 5.67 8.08 12.32
CA GLY A 30 6.06 6.66 12.24
C GLY A 30 4.89 5.74 12.44
N THR A 31 4.00 6.08 13.36
CA THR A 31 2.81 5.28 13.60
C THR A 31 1.91 5.28 12.36
N ARG A 32 1.77 6.44 11.72
CA ARG A 32 0.94 6.53 10.51
C ARG A 32 1.57 5.76 9.36
N VAL A 33 2.90 5.78 9.25
CA VAL A 33 3.58 4.99 8.22
C VAL A 33 3.34 3.51 8.45
N ARG A 34 3.46 3.06 9.69
CA ARG A 34 3.24 1.65 10.00
C ARG A 34 1.82 1.23 9.62
N LYS A 35 0.85 2.08 9.96
CA LYS A 35 -0.53 1.79 9.64
C LYS A 35 -0.74 1.73 8.14
N GLY A 36 -0.12 2.66 7.41
CA GLY A 36 -0.21 2.66 5.96
C GLY A 36 0.41 1.44 5.34
N MET A 37 1.53 0.98 5.90
CA MET A 37 2.15 -0.25 5.41
C MET A 37 1.26 -1.46 5.65
N GLN A 38 0.52 -1.46 6.74
CA GLN A 38 -0.43 -2.52 7.01
C GLN A 38 -1.54 -2.53 5.96
N GLU A 39 -2.04 -1.35 5.59
CA GLU A 39 -3.03 -1.25 4.54
C GLU A 39 -2.46 -1.69 3.20
N LEU A 40 -1.21 -1.31 2.93
CA LEU A 40 -0.57 -1.72 1.70
C LEU A 40 -0.43 -3.23 1.62
N LYS A 41 -0.09 -3.86 2.75
CA LYS A 41 0.03 -5.30 2.80
C LYS A 41 -1.28 -5.97 2.44
N THR A 42 -2.37 -5.49 3.02
CA THR A 42 -3.70 -6.03 2.74
C THR A 42 -4.06 -5.84 1.28
N MET A 43 -3.80 -4.64 0.77
CA MET A 43 -4.09 -4.33 -0.64
C MET A 43 -3.26 -5.21 -1.56
N ALA A 44 -2.00 -5.41 -1.22
CA ALA A 44 -1.12 -6.25 -2.03
C ALA A 44 -1.62 -7.70 -2.06
N GLN A 45 -2.10 -8.20 -0.93
CA GLN A 45 -2.64 -9.55 -0.88
C GLN A 45 -3.90 -9.67 -1.74
N ASP A 46 -4.75 -8.65 -1.70
CA ASP A 46 -5.96 -8.65 -2.53
C ASP A 46 -5.60 -8.67 -4.00
N ILE A 47 -4.62 -7.87 -4.38
CA ILE A 47 -4.19 -7.82 -5.77
C ILE A 47 -3.62 -9.16 -6.21
N ARG A 48 -2.80 -9.76 -5.37
CA ARG A 48 -2.22 -11.06 -5.70
C ARG A 48 -3.31 -12.11 -5.87
N SER A 49 -4.33 -12.07 -5.03
CA SER A 49 -5.45 -13.00 -5.16
C SER A 49 -6.20 -12.77 -6.46
N GLU A 50 -6.41 -11.52 -6.82
CA GLU A 50 -7.10 -11.19 -8.07
C GLU A 50 -6.32 -11.69 -9.27
N LEU A 51 -5.01 -11.48 -9.25
CA LEU A 51 -4.18 -11.94 -10.36
C LEU A 51 -4.21 -13.46 -10.47
N GLN A 52 -4.18 -14.14 -9.34
CA GLN A 52 -4.24 -15.58 -9.32
C GLN A 52 -5.57 -16.09 -9.87
N ASN A 53 -6.67 -15.46 -9.47
CA ASN A 53 -7.98 -15.83 -9.95
C ASN A 53 -8.14 -15.60 -11.44
N MET A 54 -7.64 -14.48 -11.93
CA MET A 54 -7.72 -14.17 -13.34
C MET A 54 -6.92 -15.18 -14.16
N LYS A 55 -5.76 -15.54 -13.65
CA LYS A 55 -4.91 -16.52 -14.30
C LYS A 55 -5.62 -17.87 -14.37
N ASN A 56 -6.22 -18.29 -13.27
CA ASN A 56 -6.96 -19.54 -13.24
C ASN A 56 -8.15 -19.53 -14.19
N SER A 57 -8.83 -18.38 -14.24
CA SER A 57 -10.00 -18.25 -15.12
C SER A 57 -9.64 -18.40 -16.58
N GLU A 58 -8.42 -18.06 -16.93
CA GLU A 58 -7.97 -18.15 -18.31
C GLU A 58 -7.38 -19.51 -18.66
N GLY A 59 -7.49 -20.46 -17.75
CA GLY A 59 -7.09 -21.82 -18.04
C GLY A 59 -5.62 -22.08 -17.89
N GLU A 60 -4.95 -21.29 -17.14
CA GLU A 60 -3.53 -21.52 -16.93
C GLU A 60 -3.22 -22.32 -15.67
#